data_3eb585a33257a252eaca0feed98cb5d7
#
_entry.id   3eb585a33257a252eaca0feed98cb5d7
#
_cell.length_a   1.000
_cell.length_b   1.000
_cell.length_c   1.000
_cell.angle_alpha   90.00
_cell.angle_beta   90.00
_cell.angle_gamma   90.00
#
_symmetry.space_group_name_H-M   'P 1'
#
loop_
_entity.id
_entity.type
_entity.pdbx_description
1 polymer ?
#
loop_
_entity_poly.entity_id
_entity_poly.type
_entity_poly.pdbx_seq_one_letter_code
_entity_poly.pdbx_strand_id
1 'polypeptide(L)' 'MKIELTDAEALVLSDWLYRTSKKDLFFDDQAERYVLWSIENQLEKQLDVIFSNDYTERLHQAREDVKKTS' A
#
# COMPACT_ATOMS: atom_id res chain seq x y z
N MET A 1 10.02 9.53 -12.08
CA MET A 1 8.57 9.63 -12.13
C MET A 1 8.03 9.84 -10.72
N LYS A 2 7.08 10.75 -10.58
CA LYS A 2 6.50 11.06 -9.29
C LYS A 2 5.01 10.76 -9.31
N ILE A 3 4.55 9.97 -8.37
CA ILE A 3 3.13 9.61 -8.26
C ILE A 3 2.57 10.23 -6.99
N GLU A 4 1.47 10.95 -7.12
CA GLU A 4 0.78 11.51 -5.97
C GLU A 4 -0.49 10.70 -5.69
N LEU A 5 -0.62 10.24 -4.45
CA LEU A 5 -1.77 9.48 -3.99
C LEU A 5 -2.40 10.18 -2.80
N THR A 6 -3.72 10.10 -2.70
CA THR A 6 -4.41 10.51 -1.49
C THR A 6 -4.02 9.54 -0.37
N ASP A 7 -4.25 9.91 0.88
CA ASP A 7 -3.95 9.03 2.00
C ASP A 7 -4.75 7.72 1.89
N ALA A 8 -6.00 7.80 1.45
CA ALA A 8 -6.84 6.62 1.26
C ALA A 8 -6.25 5.69 0.19
N GLU A 9 -5.85 6.25 -0.95
CA GLU A 9 -5.23 5.48 -2.03
C GLU A 9 -3.92 4.85 -1.58
N ALA A 10 -3.10 5.62 -0.87
CA ALA A 10 -1.81 5.14 -0.38
C ALA A 10 -1.99 3.98 0.61
N LEU A 11 -3.00 4.07 1.48
CA LEU A 11 -3.26 3.02 2.46
C LEU A 11 -3.71 1.71 1.78
N VAL A 12 -4.61 1.81 0.82
CA VAL A 12 -5.08 0.63 0.07
C VAL A 12 -3.92 -0.01 -0.68
N LEU A 13 -3.10 0.79 -1.34
CA LEU A 13 -1.93 0.28 -2.09
C LEU A 13 -0.92 -0.37 -1.15
N SER A 14 -0.64 0.28 -0.01
CA SER A 14 0.31 -0.25 0.97
C SER A 14 -0.12 -1.62 1.48
N ASP A 15 -1.39 -1.79 1.80
CA ASP A 15 -1.93 -3.07 2.26
C ASP A 15 -1.80 -4.14 1.17
N TRP A 16 -2.14 -3.79 -0.07
CA TRP A 16 -2.05 -4.73 -1.19
C TRP A 16 -0.61 -5.17 -1.42
N LEU A 17 0.33 -4.23 -1.40
CA LEU A 17 1.75 -4.54 -1.58
C LEU A 17 2.28 -5.43 -0.46
N TYR A 18 1.87 -5.16 0.78
CA TYR A 18 2.28 -5.97 1.92
C TYR A 18 1.84 -7.42 1.76
N ARG A 19 0.59 -7.64 1.35
CA ARG A 19 0.06 -8.98 1.14
C ARG A 19 0.72 -9.67 -0.05
N THR A 20 0.96 -8.92 -1.13
CA THR A 20 1.53 -9.45 -2.36
C THR A 20 3.00 -9.79 -2.21
N SER A 21 3.76 -8.97 -1.48
CA SER A 21 5.20 -9.19 -1.32
C SER A 21 5.53 -10.46 -0.54
N LYS A 22 4.58 -11.01 0.19
CA LYS A 22 4.77 -12.28 0.90
C LYS A 22 4.63 -13.49 -0.01
N LYS A 23 4.14 -13.31 -1.23
CA LYS A 23 3.92 -14.39 -2.18
C LYS A 23 4.98 -14.33 -3.27
N ASP A 24 5.99 -15.19 -3.19
CA ASP A 24 7.09 -15.21 -4.14
C ASP A 24 6.67 -15.57 -5.56
N LEU A 25 5.47 -16.11 -5.73
CA LEU A 25 5.00 -16.62 -7.01
C LEU A 25 4.64 -15.54 -8.03
N PHE A 26 4.58 -14.27 -7.62
CA PHE A 26 4.17 -13.19 -8.50
C PHE A 26 5.31 -12.43 -9.16
N PHE A 27 6.55 -12.81 -8.86
CA PHE A 27 7.71 -12.08 -9.39
C PHE A 27 8.43 -12.93 -10.41
N ASP A 28 8.61 -12.37 -11.61
CA ASP A 28 9.41 -12.98 -12.65
C ASP A 28 10.90 -12.77 -12.41
N ASP A 29 11.26 -11.72 -11.68
CA ASP A 29 12.64 -11.35 -11.40
C ASP A 29 12.73 -10.70 -10.02
N GLN A 30 13.87 -10.85 -9.34
CA GLN A 30 14.08 -10.25 -8.03
C GLN A 30 14.05 -8.72 -8.07
N ALA A 31 14.37 -8.14 -9.22
CA ALA A 31 14.30 -6.68 -9.37
C ALA A 31 12.89 -6.16 -9.09
N GLU A 32 11.86 -6.90 -9.46
CA GLU A 32 10.47 -6.52 -9.21
C GLU A 32 10.19 -6.46 -7.70
N ARG A 33 10.73 -7.42 -6.94
CA ARG A 33 10.59 -7.44 -5.49
C ARG A 33 11.24 -6.20 -4.87
N TYR A 34 12.45 -5.85 -5.32
CA TYR A 34 13.15 -4.68 -4.78
C TYR A 34 12.40 -3.38 -5.07
N VAL A 35 11.80 -3.28 -6.25
CA VAL A 35 10.99 -2.11 -6.61
C VAL A 35 9.77 -2.01 -5.68
N LEU A 36 9.09 -3.12 -5.42
CA LEU A 36 7.94 -3.12 -4.53
C LEU A 36 8.33 -2.76 -3.10
N TRP A 37 9.45 -3.25 -2.61
CA TRP A 37 9.94 -2.90 -1.28
C TRP A 37 10.24 -1.40 -1.17
N SER A 38 10.82 -0.83 -2.23
CA SER A 38 11.10 0.60 -2.27
C SER A 38 9.81 1.42 -2.17
N ILE A 39 8.77 0.99 -2.89
CA ILE A 39 7.47 1.64 -2.86
C ILE A 39 6.83 1.51 -1.48
N GLU A 40 6.88 0.31 -0.89
CA GLU A 40 6.35 0.08 0.46
C GLU A 40 7.00 0.99 1.49
N ASN A 41 8.33 1.14 1.43
CA ASN A 41 9.07 2.01 2.36
C ASN A 41 8.63 3.45 2.23
N GLN A 42 8.41 3.92 1.01
CA GLN A 42 7.95 5.29 0.77
C GLN A 42 6.53 5.50 1.31
N LEU A 43 5.66 4.52 1.12
CA LEU A 43 4.30 4.59 1.61
C LEU A 43 4.25 4.56 3.15
N GLU A 44 5.08 3.74 3.78
CA GLU A 44 5.16 3.69 5.23
C GLU A 44 5.57 5.02 5.85
N LYS A 45 6.44 5.75 5.18
CA LYS A 45 6.85 7.08 5.65
C LYS A 45 5.71 8.09 5.58
N GLN A 46 4.79 7.90 4.64
CA GLN A 46 3.65 8.79 4.46
C GLN A 46 2.50 8.45 5.41
N LEU A 47 2.37 7.18 5.82
CA LEU A 47 1.20 6.67 6.53
C LEU A 47 1.53 6.24 7.95
N ASP A 48 1.23 7.11 8.92
CA ASP A 48 1.36 6.76 10.34
C ASP A 48 0.33 5.75 10.77
N VAL A 49 -0.80 5.71 10.09
CA VAL A 49 -1.93 4.83 10.42
C VAL A 49 -1.60 3.34 10.36
N ILE A 50 -0.54 2.96 9.64
CA ILE A 50 -0.12 1.57 9.53
C ILE A 50 0.18 0.95 10.89
N PHE A 51 0.62 1.76 11.84
CA PHE A 51 0.97 1.32 13.19
C PHE A 51 -0.14 1.58 14.21
N SER A 52 -1.33 1.96 13.73
CA SER A 52 -2.46 2.28 14.59
C SER A 52 -3.23 1.02 14.98
N ASN A 53 -3.85 1.05 16.17
CA ASN A 53 -4.68 -0.06 16.65
C ASN A 53 -5.96 -0.22 15.83
N ASP A 54 -6.39 0.83 15.14
CA ASP A 54 -7.60 0.80 14.32
C ASP A 54 -7.28 0.68 12.82
N TYR A 55 -6.17 0.06 12.50
CA TYR A 55 -5.72 -0.10 11.12
C TYR A 55 -6.79 -0.75 10.23
N THR A 56 -7.41 -1.82 10.70
CA THR A 56 -8.41 -2.54 9.91
C THR A 56 -9.61 -1.65 9.56
N GLU A 57 -10.08 -0.86 10.52
CA GLU A 57 -11.19 0.05 10.30
C GLU A 57 -10.81 1.17 9.32
N ARG A 58 -9.61 1.71 9.48
CA ARG A 58 -9.12 2.75 8.60
C ARG A 58 -8.91 2.24 7.18
N LEU A 59 -8.43 1.01 7.05
CA LEU A 59 -8.27 0.39 5.75
C LEU A 59 -9.63 0.20 5.07
N HIS A 60 -10.62 -0.27 5.81
CA HIS A 60 -11.97 -0.44 5.29
C HIS A 60 -12.53 0.90 4.80
N GLN A 61 -12.38 1.95 5.59
CA GLN A 61 -12.84 3.28 5.22
C GLN A 61 -12.09 3.79 3.98
N ALA A 62 -10.79 3.55 3.90
CA ALA A 62 -9.98 3.96 2.77
C ALA A 62 -10.46 3.29 1.49
N ARG A 63 -10.77 2.00 1.56
CA ARG A 63 -11.31 1.26 0.41
C ARG A 63 -12.62 1.86 -0.09
N GLU A 64 -13.50 2.23 0.85
CA GLU A 64 -14.78 2.85 0.48
C GLU A 64 -14.56 4.24 -0.14
N ASP A 65 -13.64 5.02 0.41
CA ASP A 65 -13.33 6.36 -0.11
C ASP A 65 -12.80 6.28 -1.55
N VAL A 66 -11.91 5.33 -1.82
CA VAL A 66 -11.36 5.14 -3.17
C VAL A 66 -12.47 4.77 -4.14
N LYS A 67 -13.37 3.87 -3.75
CA LYS A 67 -14.48 3.46 -4.60
C LYS A 67 -15.41 4.62 -4.93
N LYS A 68 -15.63 5.53 -3.99
CA LYS A 68 -16.50 6.68 -4.20
C LYS A 68 -15.92 7.68 -5.19
N THR A 69 -14.61 7.77 -5.26
CA THR A 69 -13.92 8.73 -6.14
C THR A 69 -13.58 8.16 -7.51
N SER A 70 -13.81 6.89 -7.72
CA SER A 70 -13.50 6.21 -8.99
C SER A 70 -14.62 6.24 -10.00
#